data_d042e087bd2304325aaac795f39ec23b
#
_entry.id   d042e087bd2304325aaac795f39ec23b
#
_cell.length_a   1.000
_cell.length_b   1.000
_cell.length_c   1.000
_cell.angle_alpha   90.00
_cell.angle_beta   90.00
_cell.angle_gamma   90.00
#
_symmetry.space_group_name_H-M   'P 1'
#
loop_
_entity.id
_entity.type
_entity.pdbx_description
1 polymer ?
#
loop_
_entity_poly.entity_id
_entity_poly.type
_entity_poly.pdbx_seq_one_letter_code
_entity_poly.pdbx_strand_id
1 'polypeptide(L)'
;MPRFRLRKHQSSRLNLRFTRTNQCRRPRRRTQSKHLHPQPVHGYVIKGRWHYLEHDWVAETGSYVFEPPGEIHTLTVPEDTPEMITFFNISGCMVYLDKDNKQIGFEDVFTKIDMCRRHYEAVGLGADYVEQFVR
;
A
#
# COMPACT_ATOMS: atom_id res chain seq x y z
N MET A 1 0.03 2.70 15.09
CA MET A 1 0.70 3.73 14.27
C MET A 1 1.54 3.02 13.20
N PRO A 2 1.36 3.32 11.92
CA PRO A 2 2.25 2.77 10.90
C PRO A 2 3.61 3.45 11.01
N ARG A 3 4.68 2.68 11.22
CA ARG A 3 6.04 3.21 11.17
C ARG A 3 6.48 3.24 9.71
N PHE A 4 6.52 4.43 9.11
CA PHE A 4 7.14 4.64 7.80
C PHE A 4 8.62 4.91 8.00
N ARG A 5 9.47 4.14 7.32
CA ARG A 5 10.91 4.40 7.26
C ARG A 5 11.27 4.70 5.80
N LEU A 6 11.45 5.97 5.49
CA LEU A 6 11.88 6.41 4.16
C LEU A 6 13.41 6.52 4.12
N ARG A 7 14.06 5.85 3.19
CA ARG A 7 15.48 6.07 2.88
C ARG A 7 15.61 6.82 1.56
N LYS A 8 16.52 7.81 1.51
CA LYS A 8 16.90 8.53 0.29
C LYS A 8 17.70 7.61 -0.66
N HIS A 9 17.06 6.64 -1.27
CA HIS A 9 17.52 5.99 -2.49
C HIS A 9 16.27 5.37 -3.15
N GLN A 10 15.75 6.04 -4.14
CA GLN A 10 14.87 5.62 -5.26
C GLN A 10 13.89 4.43 -5.03
N SER A 11 13.69 3.95 -3.82
CA SER A 11 12.71 2.93 -3.49
C SER A 11 11.87 3.36 -2.30
N SER A 12 10.61 3.63 -2.51
CA SER A 12 9.65 3.80 -1.43
C SER A 12 9.32 2.42 -0.85
N ARG A 13 9.52 2.24 0.46
CA ARG A 13 9.08 1.03 1.17
C ARG A 13 7.72 1.30 1.76
N LEU A 14 6.70 0.67 1.22
CA LEU A 14 5.34 0.80 1.72
C LEU A 14 5.00 -0.42 2.59
N ASN A 15 4.82 -0.21 3.90
CA ASN A 15 4.24 -1.23 4.77
C ASN A 15 2.73 -0.99 4.83
N LEU A 16 1.95 -1.79 4.11
CA LEU A 16 0.50 -1.76 4.23
C LEU A 16 0.08 -2.61 5.43
N ARG A 17 -0.45 -1.95 6.45
CA ARG A 17 -1.05 -2.61 7.59
C ARG A 17 -2.55 -2.36 7.58
N PHE A 18 -3.33 -3.42 7.38
CA PHE A 18 -4.77 -3.39 7.55
C PHE A 18 -5.13 -4.05 8.89
N THR A 19 -5.54 -3.24 9.86
CA THR A 19 -6.04 -3.76 11.14
C THR A 19 -7.55 -3.64 11.20
N ARG A 20 -8.19 -4.70 11.66
CA ARG A 20 -9.62 -4.68 11.97
C ARG A 20 -9.81 -3.94 13.30
N THR A 21 -10.30 -2.70 13.27
CA THR A 21 -10.83 -2.07 14.47
C THR A 21 -12.20 -2.67 14.78
N ASN A 22 -12.38 -3.16 16.01
CA ASN A 22 -13.66 -3.67 16.51
C ASN A 22 -14.68 -2.52 16.66
N GLN A 23 -15.19 -2.01 15.55
CA GLN A 23 -16.42 -1.22 15.52
C GLN A 23 -17.43 -1.96 14.65
N CYS A 24 -18.52 -2.32 15.29
CA CYS A 24 -19.70 -3.00 14.75
C CYS A 24 -20.21 -2.31 13.48
N ARG A 25 -19.72 -2.70 12.30
CA ARG A 25 -20.33 -2.40 10.99
C ARG A 25 -19.85 -3.43 9.96
N ARG A 26 -20.74 -3.82 9.04
CA ARG A 26 -20.62 -4.81 7.97
C ARG A 26 -19.19 -4.96 7.44
N PRO A 27 -18.72 -6.21 7.16
CA PRO A 27 -17.39 -6.43 6.62
C PRO A 27 -17.26 -5.67 5.30
N ARG A 28 -16.48 -4.61 5.29
CA ARG A 28 -16.11 -3.92 4.05
C ARG A 28 -14.94 -4.71 3.45
N ARG A 29 -15.09 -5.17 2.22
CA ARG A 29 -13.96 -5.63 1.41
C ARG A 29 -12.86 -4.59 1.52
N ARG A 30 -11.70 -5.01 2.01
CA ARG A 30 -10.51 -4.16 2.07
C ARG A 30 -9.80 -4.27 0.73
N THR A 31 -10.29 -3.47 -0.21
CA THR A 31 -9.78 -3.47 -1.58
C THR A 31 -9.03 -2.17 -1.81
N GLN A 32 -7.79 -2.27 -2.28
CA GLN A 32 -7.03 -1.13 -2.76
C GLN A 32 -7.56 -0.75 -4.15
N SER A 33 -7.48 0.53 -4.51
CA SER A 33 -7.91 1.02 -5.81
C SER A 33 -7.11 0.34 -6.94
N LYS A 34 -7.76 0.11 -8.09
CA LYS A 34 -7.12 -0.40 -9.30
C LYS A 34 -5.94 0.50 -9.69
N HIS A 35 -4.79 -0.09 -9.93
CA HIS A 35 -3.56 0.64 -10.22
C HIS A 35 -2.55 -0.19 -11.00
N LEU A 36 -1.49 0.45 -11.43
CA LEU A 36 -0.28 -0.17 -11.97
C LEU A 36 0.97 0.52 -11.40
N HIS A 37 2.10 -0.17 -11.53
CA HIS A 37 3.43 0.38 -11.26
C HIS A 37 4.24 0.46 -12.54
N PRO A 38 4.83 1.62 -12.92
CA PRO A 38 5.74 1.73 -14.07
C PRO A 38 7.06 0.98 -13.88
N GLN A 39 7.40 0.65 -12.64
CA GLN A 39 8.60 -0.09 -12.23
C GLN A 39 8.21 -1.37 -11.51
N PRO A 40 9.10 -2.37 -11.41
CA PRO A 40 8.80 -3.61 -10.70
C PRO A 40 8.54 -3.37 -9.22
N VAL A 41 7.67 -4.19 -8.64
CA VAL A 41 7.41 -4.23 -7.21
C VAL A 41 7.76 -5.60 -6.66
N HIS A 42 8.35 -5.60 -5.46
CA HIS A 42 8.66 -6.81 -4.71
C HIS A 42 7.86 -6.79 -3.41
N GLY A 43 7.02 -7.80 -3.22
CA GLY A 43 6.19 -7.98 -2.04
C GLY A 43 6.65 -9.17 -1.20
N TYR A 44 6.59 -9.04 0.14
CA TYR A 44 6.78 -10.15 1.06
C TYR A 44 5.68 -10.12 2.12
N VAL A 45 4.92 -11.20 2.21
CA VAL A 45 3.80 -11.32 3.15
C VAL A 45 4.31 -11.72 4.52
N ILE A 46 4.23 -10.81 5.49
CA ILE A 46 4.65 -11.04 6.87
C ILE A 46 3.55 -11.75 7.66
N LYS A 47 2.28 -11.37 7.42
CA LYS A 47 1.13 -11.92 8.14
C LYS A 47 -0.14 -11.83 7.30
N GLY A 48 -1.02 -12.83 7.45
CA GLY A 48 -2.31 -12.87 6.77
C GLY A 48 -2.22 -13.32 5.32
N ARG A 49 -3.23 -12.95 4.55
CA ARG A 49 -3.31 -13.28 3.12
C ARG A 49 -4.04 -12.21 2.33
N TRP A 50 -3.73 -12.13 1.04
CA TRP A 50 -4.37 -11.25 0.08
C TRP A 50 -4.24 -11.82 -1.33
N HIS A 51 -4.97 -11.29 -2.30
CA HIS A 51 -4.86 -11.64 -3.72
C HIS A 51 -5.17 -10.41 -4.58
N TYR A 52 -4.84 -10.49 -5.85
CA TYR A 52 -5.36 -9.56 -6.85
C TYR A 52 -6.67 -10.09 -7.43
N LEU A 53 -7.61 -9.19 -7.75
CA LEU A 53 -8.87 -9.58 -8.40
C LEU A 53 -8.65 -10.16 -9.78
N GLU A 54 -7.54 -9.78 -10.42
CA GLU A 54 -7.15 -10.16 -11.78
C GLU A 54 -6.41 -11.51 -11.84
N HIS A 55 -6.11 -12.14 -10.68
CA HIS A 55 -5.35 -13.39 -10.59
C HIS A 55 -6.09 -14.46 -9.77
N ASP A 56 -5.76 -15.71 -10.02
CA ASP A 56 -6.32 -16.90 -9.33
C ASP A 56 -5.48 -17.42 -8.15
N TRP A 57 -4.30 -16.81 -7.92
CA TRP A 57 -3.44 -17.16 -6.79
C TRP A 57 -3.73 -16.30 -5.54
N VAL A 58 -3.35 -16.82 -4.38
CA VAL A 58 -3.42 -16.12 -3.09
C VAL A 58 -2.01 -16.03 -2.50
N ALA A 59 -1.58 -14.82 -2.15
CA ALA A 59 -0.36 -14.59 -1.38
C ALA A 59 -0.69 -14.72 0.12
N GLU A 60 0.03 -15.58 0.82
CA GLU A 60 -0.15 -15.84 2.24
C GLU A 60 1.16 -15.65 3.02
N THR A 61 1.11 -15.74 4.34
CA THR A 61 2.31 -15.58 5.20
C THR A 61 3.48 -16.40 4.69
N GLY A 62 4.61 -15.72 4.41
CA GLY A 62 5.82 -16.31 3.83
C GLY A 62 5.92 -16.21 2.31
N SER A 63 4.85 -15.83 1.61
CA SER A 63 4.87 -15.65 0.15
C SER A 63 5.73 -14.46 -0.25
N TYR A 64 6.49 -14.64 -1.31
CA TYR A 64 7.12 -13.57 -2.08
C TYR A 64 6.33 -13.35 -3.38
N VAL A 65 6.04 -12.09 -3.68
CA VAL A 65 5.32 -11.67 -4.87
C VAL A 65 6.19 -10.72 -5.68
N PHE A 66 6.26 -10.97 -6.97
CA PHE A 66 6.89 -10.09 -7.96
C PHE A 66 5.82 -9.53 -8.88
N GLU A 67 5.75 -8.22 -8.99
CA GLU A 67 4.85 -7.51 -9.89
C GLU A 67 5.67 -6.93 -11.04
N PRO A 68 5.49 -7.42 -12.28
CA PRO A 68 6.19 -6.88 -13.43
C PRO A 68 5.72 -5.45 -13.74
N PRO A 69 6.58 -4.60 -14.35
CA PRO A 69 6.20 -3.26 -14.74
C PRO A 69 4.96 -3.22 -15.63
N GLY A 70 4.03 -2.32 -15.34
CA GLY A 70 2.83 -2.07 -16.14
C GLY A 70 1.68 -3.05 -15.93
N GLU A 71 1.82 -4.03 -15.05
CA GLU A 71 0.71 -4.92 -14.69
C GLU A 71 -0.38 -4.13 -13.94
N ILE A 72 -1.62 -4.29 -14.40
CA ILE A 72 -2.79 -3.66 -13.80
C ILE A 72 -3.43 -4.62 -12.81
N HIS A 73 -3.60 -4.20 -11.57
CA HIS A 73 -4.15 -5.06 -10.54
C HIS A 73 -4.91 -4.30 -9.45
N THR A 74 -5.72 -5.07 -8.70
CA THR A 74 -6.56 -4.60 -7.59
C THR A 74 -6.37 -5.52 -6.40
N LEU A 75 -5.59 -5.08 -5.39
CA LEU A 75 -5.34 -5.86 -4.19
C LEU A 75 -6.60 -5.97 -3.33
N THR A 76 -6.92 -7.18 -2.92
CA THR A 76 -8.04 -7.48 -2.04
C THR A 76 -7.61 -8.37 -0.88
N VAL A 77 -8.02 -7.98 0.33
CA VAL A 77 -7.83 -8.78 1.55
C VAL A 77 -9.16 -9.47 1.87
N PRO A 78 -9.21 -10.83 1.94
CA PRO A 78 -10.42 -11.57 2.27
C PRO A 78 -11.03 -11.15 3.61
N GLU A 79 -12.35 -11.25 3.71
CA GLU A 79 -13.10 -10.82 4.90
C GLU A 79 -12.73 -11.60 6.17
N ASP A 80 -12.39 -12.86 6.03
CA ASP A 80 -11.96 -13.77 7.09
C ASP A 80 -10.49 -13.57 7.51
N THR A 81 -9.75 -12.66 6.85
CA THR A 81 -8.39 -12.29 7.23
C THR A 81 -8.42 -11.12 8.23
N PRO A 82 -8.23 -11.36 9.54
CA PRO A 82 -8.36 -10.32 10.56
C PRO A 82 -7.28 -9.25 10.47
N GLU A 83 -6.09 -9.62 10.00
CA GLU A 83 -4.94 -8.73 9.82
C GLU A 83 -4.09 -9.20 8.64
N MET A 84 -3.69 -8.25 7.77
CA MET A 84 -2.71 -8.47 6.71
C MET A 84 -1.56 -7.47 6.89
N ILE A 85 -0.33 -7.99 6.85
CA ILE A 85 0.90 -7.20 6.87
C ILE A 85 1.77 -7.69 5.73
N THR A 86 2.00 -6.80 4.75
CA THR A 86 2.90 -7.07 3.63
C THR A 86 3.90 -5.94 3.52
N PHE A 87 5.15 -6.29 3.35
CA PHE A 87 6.21 -5.37 3.00
C PHE A 87 6.29 -5.27 1.49
N PHE A 88 6.14 -4.06 0.93
CA PHE A 88 6.34 -3.79 -0.48
C PHE A 88 7.56 -2.88 -0.68
N ASN A 89 8.41 -3.26 -1.62
CA ASN A 89 9.46 -2.41 -2.18
C ASN A 89 9.00 -1.93 -3.55
N ILE A 90 8.67 -0.65 -3.65
CA ILE A 90 8.14 -0.01 -4.86
C ILE A 90 9.19 0.97 -5.37
N SER A 91 9.73 0.72 -6.55
CA SER A 91 10.80 1.51 -7.17
C SER A 91 10.23 2.60 -8.08
N GLY A 92 9.33 3.45 -7.60
CA GLY A 92 8.73 4.47 -8.45
C GLY A 92 7.42 4.97 -7.88
N CYS A 93 6.39 5.00 -8.71
CA CYS A 93 5.07 5.47 -8.33
C CYS A 93 4.02 4.37 -8.48
N MET A 94 2.86 4.64 -7.91
CA MET A 94 1.62 3.92 -8.14
C MET A 94 0.71 4.82 -8.97
N VAL A 95 0.24 4.35 -10.11
CA VAL A 95 -0.67 5.07 -10.99
C VAL A 95 -2.07 4.49 -10.82
N TYR A 96 -2.99 5.30 -10.30
CA TYR A 96 -4.38 4.91 -10.09
C TYR A 96 -5.19 4.99 -11.37
N LEU A 97 -6.04 3.99 -11.57
CA LEU A 97 -6.85 3.82 -12.77
C LEU A 97 -8.33 3.77 -12.43
N ASP A 98 -9.16 4.28 -13.32
CA ASP A 98 -10.60 4.05 -13.29
C ASP A 98 -10.99 2.68 -13.90
N LYS A 99 -12.29 2.44 -14.02
CA LYS A 99 -12.84 1.19 -14.60
C LYS A 99 -12.43 0.97 -16.07
N ASP A 100 -12.15 2.03 -16.79
CA ASP A 100 -11.79 2.03 -18.22
C ASP A 100 -10.25 2.09 -18.43
N ASN A 101 -9.47 1.85 -17.37
CA ASN A 101 -8.00 1.94 -17.34
C ASN A 101 -7.43 3.34 -17.63
N LYS A 102 -8.23 4.38 -17.49
CA LYS A 102 -7.75 5.76 -17.61
C LYS A 102 -7.12 6.20 -16.30
N GLN A 103 -5.97 6.86 -16.37
CA GLN A 103 -5.30 7.41 -15.20
C GLN A 103 -6.16 8.49 -14.53
N ILE A 104 -6.38 8.33 -13.22
CA ILE A 104 -7.11 9.28 -12.38
C ILE A 104 -6.26 9.91 -11.28
N GLY A 105 -5.04 9.40 -11.07
CA GLY A 105 -4.12 9.91 -10.08
C GLY A 105 -2.82 9.12 -10.05
N PHE A 106 -1.89 9.58 -9.23
CA PHE A 106 -0.66 8.83 -8.93
C PHE A 106 -0.20 9.13 -7.50
N GLU A 107 0.68 8.28 -7.01
CA GLU A 107 1.26 8.38 -5.68
C GLU A 107 2.72 7.91 -5.72
N ASP A 108 3.63 8.79 -5.30
CA ASP A 108 5.06 8.54 -5.20
C ASP A 108 5.58 8.89 -3.79
N VAL A 109 6.89 8.86 -3.60
CA VAL A 109 7.50 9.21 -2.32
C VAL A 109 7.19 10.65 -1.87
N PHE A 110 7.09 11.59 -2.81
CA PHE A 110 6.85 13.00 -2.50
C PHE A 110 5.41 13.23 -2.09
N THR A 111 4.46 12.68 -2.85
CA THR A 111 3.04 12.72 -2.50
C THR A 111 2.76 12.01 -1.17
N LYS A 112 3.47 10.91 -0.87
CA LYS A 112 3.40 10.22 0.44
C LYS A 112 3.90 11.11 1.59
N ILE A 113 5.01 11.82 1.40
CA ILE A 113 5.52 12.76 2.41
C ILE A 113 4.49 13.85 2.69
N ASP A 114 3.90 14.42 1.64
CA ASP A 114 2.88 15.46 1.79
C ASP A 114 1.60 14.94 2.46
N MET A 115 1.18 13.72 2.16
CA MET A 115 0.08 13.07 2.88
C MET A 115 0.40 12.88 4.36
N CYS A 116 1.63 12.46 4.69
CA CYS A 116 2.08 12.32 6.07
C CYS A 116 2.11 13.65 6.81
N ARG A 117 2.61 14.73 6.17
CA ARG A 117 2.61 16.08 6.74
C ARG A 117 1.20 16.52 7.13
N ARG A 118 0.26 16.42 6.18
CA ARG A 118 -1.16 16.76 6.44
C ARG A 118 -1.77 15.92 7.56
N HIS A 119 -1.48 14.62 7.57
CA HIS A 119 -1.99 13.73 8.62
C HIS A 119 -1.42 14.08 9.99
N TYR A 120 -0.11 14.27 10.10
CA TYR A 120 0.53 14.58 11.38
C TYR A 120 0.10 15.94 11.93
N GLU A 121 -0.11 16.93 11.07
CA GLU A 121 -0.69 18.20 11.44
C GLU A 121 -2.12 18.01 11.99
N ALA A 122 -2.96 17.28 11.29
CA ALA A 122 -4.35 17.03 11.68
C ALA A 122 -4.51 16.28 13.02
N VAL A 123 -3.51 15.46 13.40
CA VAL A 123 -3.53 14.72 14.69
C VAL A 123 -2.70 15.41 15.78
N GLY A 124 -2.23 16.64 15.56
CA GLY A 124 -1.55 17.47 16.55
C GLY A 124 -0.08 17.12 16.82
N LEU A 125 0.57 16.34 15.93
CA LEU A 125 2.00 16.02 16.02
C LEU A 125 2.88 17.03 15.29
N GLY A 126 2.28 17.93 14.50
CA GLY A 126 2.97 18.87 13.61
C GLY A 126 3.40 18.27 12.28
N ALA A 127 3.36 19.10 11.23
CA ALA A 127 3.70 18.67 9.87
C ALA A 127 5.11 18.09 9.74
N ASP A 128 6.07 18.66 10.47
CA ASP A 128 7.48 18.30 10.43
C ASP A 128 7.78 16.95 11.12
N TYR A 129 6.81 16.35 11.80
CA TYR A 129 6.97 15.03 12.43
C TYR A 129 7.40 13.95 11.43
N VAL A 130 7.09 14.12 10.14
CA VAL A 130 7.49 13.20 9.08
C VAL A 130 9.01 13.20 8.82
N GLU A 131 9.72 14.29 9.10
CA GLU A 131 11.15 14.47 8.74
C GLU A 131 12.05 13.44 9.43
N GLN A 132 11.67 12.94 10.60
CA GLN A 132 12.42 11.89 11.31
C GLN A 132 12.46 10.55 10.53
N PHE A 133 11.57 10.36 9.55
CA PHE A 133 11.47 9.15 8.74
C PHE A 133 12.08 9.32 7.34
N VAL A 134 12.39 10.57 6.96
CA VAL A 134 13.00 10.92 5.66
C VAL A 134 14.52 11.03 5.84
N ARG A 135 15.27 10.16 5.15
CA ARG A 135 16.74 10.13 5.20
C ARG A 135 17.34 10.00 3.81
#